data_1db12283feefd7d9c379079e371df14e
#
_entry.id   1db12283feefd7d9c379079e371df14e
#
_cell.length_a   1.000
_cell.length_b   1.000
_cell.length_c   1.000
_cell.angle_alpha   90.00
_cell.angle_beta   90.00
_cell.angle_gamma   90.00
#
_symmetry.space_group_name_H-M   'P 1'
#
loop_
_entity.id
_entity.type
_entity.pdbx_description
1 polymer ?
#
loop_
_entity_poly.entity_id
_entity_poly.type
_entity_poly.pdbx_seq_one_letter_code
_entity_poly.pdbx_strand_id
1 'polypeptide(L)'
;ESLIVPLNLALDSYVGYNEILDHLSPDIVPVFLGMSLTSTDLNEAQLRCLQNYAPIGCRDQRSYEFLKAKGISCYLNGCCASLLRIQPVSKQLSLQGKILFIDVPQSILQYVPQSVRADAVFLKQEVYCKQENIPGGVTPNQWVQSILSAYGSDIKAIVTSRFHGAVLALAFNIPVLVALEQKTFRFSWLENYSQVVEDGEFDSIDWSFPMHDYAVVQRNMRELC
;
A
#
# COMPACT_ATOMS: atom_id res chain seq x y z
N GLU A 1 -25.49 16.35 -14.87
CA GLU A 1 -25.38 15.10 -14.04
C GLU A 1 -24.03 15.13 -13.33
N SER A 2 -24.02 14.93 -12.02
CA SER A 2 -22.78 14.85 -11.26
C SER A 2 -22.25 13.40 -11.26
N LEU A 3 -20.94 13.25 -11.41
CA LEU A 3 -20.23 11.97 -11.38
C LEU A 3 -19.56 11.76 -10.02
N ILE A 4 -19.92 10.70 -9.31
CA ILE A 4 -19.23 10.30 -8.07
C ILE A 4 -17.93 9.57 -8.42
N VAL A 5 -16.80 10.08 -7.95
CA VAL A 5 -15.48 9.51 -8.24
C VAL A 5 -14.75 9.15 -6.95
N PRO A 6 -14.51 7.85 -6.69
CA PRO A 6 -13.69 7.44 -5.57
C PRO A 6 -12.21 7.78 -5.83
N LEU A 7 -11.57 8.45 -4.89
CA LEU A 7 -10.19 8.89 -4.98
C LEU A 7 -9.33 8.24 -3.88
N ASN A 8 -8.35 7.46 -4.30
CA ASN A 8 -7.31 6.87 -3.44
C ASN A 8 -5.95 7.39 -3.93
N LEU A 9 -5.52 8.53 -3.40
CA LEU A 9 -4.39 9.27 -3.95
C LEU A 9 -3.45 9.82 -2.87
N ALA A 10 -2.23 10.10 -3.26
CA ALA A 10 -1.29 10.89 -2.47
C ALA A 10 -1.24 12.31 -3.05
N LEU A 11 -1.48 13.28 -2.19
CA LEU A 11 -1.29 14.69 -2.54
C LEU A 11 0.17 15.07 -2.23
N ASP A 12 0.89 15.47 -3.27
CA ASP A 12 2.30 15.80 -3.21
C ASP A 12 2.55 17.16 -3.87
N SER A 13 3.02 18.12 -3.07
CA SER A 13 3.33 19.46 -3.57
C SER A 13 4.53 19.49 -4.53
N TYR A 14 5.45 18.51 -4.43
CA TYR A 14 6.65 18.48 -5.30
C TYR A 14 6.33 18.10 -6.75
N VAL A 15 5.25 17.35 -6.97
CA VAL A 15 4.81 16.92 -8.30
C VAL A 15 3.48 17.58 -8.74
N GLY A 16 3.03 18.60 -8.01
CA GLY A 16 1.81 19.37 -8.35
C GLY A 16 0.49 18.63 -8.10
N TYR A 17 0.50 17.48 -7.43
CA TYR A 17 -0.75 16.73 -7.17
C TYR A 17 -1.72 17.44 -6.23
N ASN A 18 -1.28 18.44 -5.46
CA ASN A 18 -2.19 19.28 -4.67
C ASN A 18 -3.11 20.12 -5.56
N GLU A 19 -2.66 20.45 -6.77
CA GLU A 19 -3.44 21.22 -7.74
C GLU A 19 -4.72 20.51 -8.18
N ILE A 20 -4.82 19.19 -8.02
CA ILE A 20 -6.06 18.46 -8.30
C ILE A 20 -7.23 18.99 -7.48
N LEU A 21 -6.98 19.47 -6.25
CA LEU A 21 -8.00 20.05 -5.38
C LEU A 21 -8.47 21.42 -5.88
N ASP A 22 -7.61 22.12 -6.63
CA ASP A 22 -7.92 23.45 -7.19
C ASP A 22 -8.69 23.34 -8.53
N HIS A 23 -8.63 22.17 -9.19
CA HIS A 23 -9.14 21.96 -10.55
C HIS A 23 -10.19 20.84 -10.67
N LEU A 24 -10.81 20.43 -9.55
CA LEU A 24 -11.94 19.52 -9.62
C LEU A 24 -13.10 20.15 -10.40
N SER A 25 -13.56 19.47 -11.45
CA SER A 25 -14.75 19.89 -12.17
C SER A 25 -15.96 19.97 -11.22
N PRO A 26 -16.85 20.97 -11.35
CA PRO A 26 -18.09 21.04 -10.57
C PRO A 26 -19.02 19.84 -10.80
N ASP A 27 -18.82 19.10 -11.88
CA ASP A 27 -19.57 17.88 -12.16
C ASP A 27 -19.02 16.64 -11.45
N ILE A 28 -17.90 16.76 -10.74
CA ILE A 28 -17.29 15.67 -9.98
C ILE A 28 -17.59 15.82 -8.50
N VAL A 29 -18.16 14.78 -7.91
CA VAL A 29 -18.28 14.61 -6.46
C VAL A 29 -17.21 13.62 -6.02
N PRO A 30 -16.05 14.08 -5.51
CA PRO A 30 -14.99 13.21 -5.07
C PRO A 30 -15.36 12.54 -3.75
N VAL A 31 -15.06 11.24 -3.64
CA VAL A 31 -15.12 10.50 -2.39
C VAL A 31 -13.69 10.07 -2.04
N PHE A 32 -13.10 10.70 -1.04
CA PHE A 32 -11.71 10.43 -0.67
C PHE A 32 -11.61 9.16 0.17
N LEU A 33 -10.99 8.12 -0.43
CA LEU A 33 -10.77 6.81 0.19
C LEU A 33 -9.27 6.51 0.21
N GLY A 34 -8.61 6.78 1.33
CA GLY A 34 -7.18 6.50 1.48
C GLY A 34 -6.26 7.61 0.94
N MET A 35 -6.61 8.86 1.25
CA MET A 35 -5.78 10.01 0.93
C MET A 35 -4.53 10.06 1.81
N SER A 36 -3.39 10.38 1.22
CA SER A 36 -2.11 10.62 1.90
C SER A 36 -1.59 12.00 1.57
N LEU A 37 -1.29 12.79 2.59
CA LEU A 37 -0.67 14.11 2.46
C LEU A 37 0.84 13.98 2.62
N THR A 38 1.59 14.05 1.55
CA THR A 38 3.06 14.07 1.60
C THR A 38 3.59 15.43 2.04
N SER A 39 2.81 16.49 1.79
CA SER A 39 3.01 17.83 2.34
C SER A 39 1.76 18.29 3.09
N THR A 40 1.97 18.99 4.20
CA THR A 40 0.91 19.66 4.96
C THR A 40 0.73 21.13 4.54
N ASP A 41 1.41 21.55 3.48
CA ASP A 41 1.34 22.90 2.92
C ASP A 41 0.15 23.00 1.96
N LEU A 42 -1.06 23.05 2.52
CA LEU A 42 -2.29 23.26 1.78
C LEU A 42 -2.77 24.70 1.97
N ASN A 43 -3.14 25.34 0.87
CA ASN A 43 -3.74 26.67 0.93
C ASN A 43 -5.20 26.62 1.42
N GLU A 44 -5.76 27.77 1.74
CA GLU A 44 -7.13 27.85 2.26
C GLU A 44 -8.20 27.32 1.29
N ALA A 45 -8.00 27.46 -0.02
CA ALA A 45 -8.96 26.96 -1.01
C ALA A 45 -8.96 25.43 -1.02
N GLN A 46 -7.78 24.81 -0.97
CA GLN A 46 -7.61 23.36 -0.88
C GLN A 46 -8.21 22.79 0.41
N LEU A 47 -7.99 23.46 1.54
CA LEU A 47 -8.60 23.08 2.82
C LEU A 47 -10.14 23.19 2.76
N ARG A 48 -10.68 24.27 2.19
CA ARG A 48 -12.13 24.39 1.96
C ARG A 48 -12.68 23.31 1.04
N CYS A 49 -11.93 22.95 -0.02
CA CYS A 49 -12.31 21.84 -0.91
C CYS A 49 -12.45 20.54 -0.10
N LEU A 50 -11.44 20.17 0.70
CA LEU A 50 -11.49 18.97 1.53
C LEU A 50 -12.63 19.03 2.56
N GLN A 51 -12.89 20.19 3.15
CA GLN A 51 -13.98 20.37 4.10
C GLN A 51 -15.36 20.17 3.47
N ASN A 52 -15.54 20.64 2.23
CA ASN A 52 -16.80 20.48 1.48
C ASN A 52 -17.11 19.03 1.12
N TYR A 53 -16.07 18.21 0.96
CA TYR A 53 -16.21 16.79 0.60
C TYR A 53 -15.90 15.84 1.76
N ALA A 54 -15.88 16.35 2.99
CA ALA A 54 -15.74 15.51 4.18
C ALA A 54 -16.96 14.57 4.36
N PRO A 55 -16.77 13.38 4.96
CA PRO A 55 -15.57 12.92 5.65
C PRO A 55 -14.47 12.40 4.73
N ILE A 56 -13.20 12.63 5.09
CA ILE A 56 -12.03 12.24 4.30
C ILE A 56 -11.41 10.96 4.85
N GLY A 57 -11.34 9.92 4.03
CA GLY A 57 -10.59 8.70 4.36
C GLY A 57 -9.10 8.91 4.21
N CYS A 58 -8.33 8.72 5.28
CA CYS A 58 -6.89 8.91 5.33
C CYS A 58 -6.14 7.58 5.24
N ARG A 59 -5.04 7.56 4.48
CA ARG A 59 -4.19 6.38 4.32
C ARG A 59 -3.25 6.16 5.50
N ASP A 60 -2.79 7.25 6.11
CA ASP A 60 -1.76 7.26 7.14
C ASP A 60 -2.12 8.20 8.30
N GLN A 61 -1.48 7.96 9.45
CA GLN A 61 -1.74 8.67 10.68
C GLN A 61 -1.46 10.17 10.57
N ARG A 62 -0.39 10.57 9.86
CA ARG A 62 -0.02 11.98 9.69
C ARG A 62 -1.12 12.77 8.97
N SER A 63 -1.65 12.21 7.89
CA SER A 63 -2.74 12.82 7.12
C SER A 63 -4.00 12.97 7.97
N TYR A 64 -4.34 11.94 8.74
CA TYR A 64 -5.47 11.95 9.66
C TYR A 64 -5.31 13.05 10.75
N GLU A 65 -4.17 13.11 11.41
CA GLU A 65 -3.90 14.09 12.47
C GLU A 65 -3.91 15.53 11.94
N PHE A 66 -3.32 15.74 10.76
CA PHE A 66 -3.33 17.06 10.12
C PHE A 66 -4.74 17.55 9.82
N LEU A 67 -5.58 16.75 9.18
CA LEU A 67 -6.96 17.12 8.83
C LEU A 67 -7.81 17.33 10.09
N LYS A 68 -7.65 16.47 11.09
CA LYS A 68 -8.32 16.61 12.37
C LYS A 68 -7.95 17.91 13.08
N ALA A 69 -6.66 18.30 13.07
CA ALA A 69 -6.19 19.56 13.63
C ALA A 69 -6.76 20.79 12.88
N LYS A 70 -7.12 20.63 11.60
CA LYS A 70 -7.80 21.66 10.80
C LYS A 70 -9.33 21.66 10.94
N GLY A 71 -9.88 20.80 11.81
CA GLY A 71 -11.33 20.69 12.02
C GLY A 71 -12.08 20.01 10.85
N ILE A 72 -11.38 19.33 9.98
CA ILE A 72 -11.96 18.58 8.86
C ILE A 72 -12.33 17.18 9.34
N SER A 73 -13.60 16.78 9.14
CA SER A 73 -14.05 15.43 9.46
C SER A 73 -13.28 14.39 8.63
N CYS A 74 -12.64 13.44 9.31
CA CYS A 74 -11.80 12.43 8.66
C CYS A 74 -11.76 11.14 9.48
N TYR A 75 -11.34 10.04 8.83
CA TYR A 75 -11.16 8.73 9.44
C TYR A 75 -9.94 8.03 8.84
N LEU A 76 -9.33 7.12 9.61
CA LEU A 76 -8.16 6.36 9.19
C LEU A 76 -8.61 5.04 8.60
N ASN A 77 -8.55 4.88 7.28
CA ASN A 77 -8.96 3.67 6.57
C ASN A 77 -7.83 2.96 5.81
N GLY A 78 -6.64 3.55 5.76
CA GLY A 78 -5.55 2.99 4.98
C GLY A 78 -5.76 3.09 3.48
N CYS A 79 -5.21 2.14 2.75
CA CYS A 79 -5.29 2.10 1.29
C CYS A 79 -6.46 1.23 0.83
N CYS A 80 -7.39 1.77 0.06
CA CYS A 80 -8.53 1.03 -0.45
C CYS A 80 -8.14 -0.15 -1.37
N ALA A 81 -6.91 -0.17 -1.89
CA ALA A 81 -6.40 -1.32 -2.65
C ALA A 81 -6.35 -2.62 -1.82
N SER A 82 -6.29 -2.52 -0.48
CA SER A 82 -6.39 -3.68 0.41
C SER A 82 -7.77 -4.34 0.43
N LEU A 83 -8.80 -3.65 -0.08
CA LEU A 83 -10.18 -4.15 -0.16
C LEU A 83 -10.46 -4.86 -1.49
N LEU A 84 -9.53 -4.81 -2.43
CA LEU A 84 -9.71 -5.43 -3.74
C LEU A 84 -9.87 -6.95 -3.59
N ARG A 85 -10.88 -7.48 -4.26
CA ARG A 85 -11.03 -8.93 -4.46
C ARG A 85 -10.36 -9.29 -5.79
N ILE A 86 -9.07 -9.62 -5.69
CA ILE A 86 -8.29 -9.97 -6.87
C ILE A 86 -8.35 -11.48 -7.03
N GLN A 87 -8.85 -11.92 -8.17
CA GLN A 87 -8.72 -13.32 -8.57
C GLN A 87 -7.51 -13.41 -9.50
N PRO A 88 -6.46 -14.14 -9.13
CA PRO A 88 -5.31 -14.31 -10.00
C PRO A 88 -5.73 -15.08 -11.26
N VAL A 89 -5.23 -14.64 -12.42
CA VAL A 89 -5.53 -15.28 -13.72
C VAL A 89 -4.96 -16.70 -13.76
N SER A 90 -3.84 -16.93 -13.05
CA SER A 90 -3.20 -18.23 -12.92
C SER A 90 -2.39 -18.29 -11.62
N LYS A 91 -2.17 -19.51 -11.10
CA LYS A 91 -1.25 -19.74 -10.00
C LYS A 91 0.10 -20.17 -10.55
N GLN A 92 1.18 -19.66 -9.94
CA GLN A 92 2.54 -20.11 -10.23
C GLN A 92 2.91 -21.23 -9.25
N LEU A 93 2.72 -22.48 -9.64
CA LEU A 93 2.95 -23.65 -8.78
C LEU A 93 4.35 -23.70 -8.18
N SER A 94 5.36 -23.16 -8.86
CA SER A 94 6.74 -23.04 -8.35
C SER A 94 6.88 -22.14 -7.13
N LEU A 95 5.88 -21.28 -6.84
CA LEU A 95 5.85 -20.36 -5.71
C LEU A 95 5.06 -20.90 -4.52
N GLN A 96 4.37 -22.02 -4.66
CA GLN A 96 3.57 -22.60 -3.57
C GLN A 96 4.45 -22.91 -2.35
N GLY A 97 4.02 -22.42 -1.18
CA GLY A 97 4.74 -22.57 0.07
C GLY A 97 6.03 -21.73 0.20
N LYS A 98 6.34 -20.90 -0.79
CA LYS A 98 7.51 -20.02 -0.78
C LYS A 98 7.28 -18.74 0.01
N ILE A 99 8.38 -18.10 0.37
CA ILE A 99 8.41 -16.77 1.00
C ILE A 99 8.94 -15.79 -0.04
N LEU A 100 8.13 -14.81 -0.41
CA LEU A 100 8.52 -13.82 -1.42
C LEU A 100 9.24 -12.64 -0.76
N PHE A 101 10.44 -12.36 -1.19
CA PHE A 101 11.22 -11.17 -0.84
C PHE A 101 11.12 -10.18 -1.99
N ILE A 102 10.38 -9.07 -1.77
CA ILE A 102 10.02 -8.12 -2.83
C ILE A 102 10.69 -6.78 -2.56
N ASP A 103 11.66 -6.41 -3.40
CA ASP A 103 12.39 -5.13 -3.33
C ASP A 103 12.94 -4.81 -1.92
N VAL A 104 13.38 -5.81 -1.18
CA VAL A 104 13.89 -5.65 0.17
C VAL A 104 15.29 -5.03 0.21
N PRO A 105 15.65 -4.29 1.28
CA PRO A 105 17.01 -3.81 1.48
C PRO A 105 18.01 -4.97 1.52
N GLN A 106 19.19 -4.78 0.91
CA GLN A 106 20.22 -5.81 0.90
C GLN A 106 20.72 -6.15 2.32
N SER A 107 20.70 -5.17 3.22
CA SER A 107 21.12 -5.33 4.62
C SER A 107 20.29 -6.34 5.41
N ILE A 108 19.01 -6.56 5.06
CA ILE A 108 18.17 -7.54 5.76
C ILE A 108 18.70 -8.97 5.60
N LEU A 109 19.39 -9.27 4.49
CA LEU A 109 19.73 -10.65 4.13
C LEU A 109 20.61 -11.36 5.17
N GLN A 110 21.43 -10.62 5.91
CA GLN A 110 22.26 -11.20 6.97
C GLN A 110 21.43 -11.70 8.17
N TYR A 111 20.23 -11.17 8.38
CA TYR A 111 19.33 -11.49 9.48
C TYR A 111 18.32 -12.59 9.13
N VAL A 112 18.21 -12.98 7.86
CA VAL A 112 17.28 -14.03 7.42
C VAL A 112 17.75 -15.40 7.91
N PRO A 113 16.96 -16.14 8.72
CA PRO A 113 17.33 -17.48 9.18
C PRO A 113 17.49 -18.48 8.02
N GLN A 114 18.34 -19.47 8.19
CA GLN A 114 18.56 -20.49 7.14
C GLN A 114 17.28 -21.23 6.75
N SER A 115 16.38 -21.50 7.69
CA SER A 115 15.07 -22.12 7.44
C SER A 115 14.18 -21.28 6.54
N VAL A 116 14.25 -19.94 6.67
CA VAL A 116 13.50 -19.00 5.82
C VAL A 116 14.16 -18.88 4.45
N ARG A 117 15.50 -18.85 4.40
CA ARG A 117 16.26 -18.77 3.14
C ARG A 117 15.99 -19.93 2.19
N ALA A 118 15.76 -21.13 2.71
CA ALA A 118 15.48 -22.32 1.92
C ALA A 118 14.21 -22.18 1.07
N ASP A 119 13.25 -21.38 1.54
CA ASP A 119 11.98 -21.12 0.86
C ASP A 119 11.91 -19.73 0.22
N ALA A 120 12.98 -18.93 0.28
CA ALA A 120 13.01 -17.57 -0.21
C ALA A 120 13.04 -17.51 -1.76
N VAL A 121 12.17 -16.66 -2.32
CA VAL A 121 12.19 -16.27 -3.73
C VAL A 121 12.24 -14.75 -3.81
N PHE A 122 13.22 -14.22 -4.52
CA PHE A 122 13.42 -12.78 -4.67
C PHE A 122 12.74 -12.27 -5.94
N LEU A 123 11.89 -11.25 -5.78
CA LEU A 123 11.16 -10.62 -6.86
C LEU A 123 11.40 -9.11 -6.86
N LYS A 124 11.32 -8.52 -8.05
CA LYS A 124 11.23 -7.06 -8.22
C LYS A 124 9.81 -6.70 -8.59
N GLN A 125 9.20 -5.80 -7.81
CA GLN A 125 7.89 -5.23 -8.11
C GLN A 125 8.03 -3.81 -8.66
N GLU A 126 9.15 -3.14 -8.38
CA GLU A 126 9.42 -1.82 -8.89
C GLU A 126 9.59 -1.85 -10.40
N VAL A 127 8.62 -1.27 -11.08
CA VAL A 127 8.72 -0.96 -12.50
C VAL A 127 8.79 0.57 -12.58
N TYR A 128 9.97 1.10 -12.89
CA TYR A 128 10.07 2.51 -13.25
C TYR A 128 9.18 2.73 -14.47
N CYS A 129 8.49 3.87 -14.53
CA CYS A 129 7.53 4.24 -15.59
C CYS A 129 8.14 4.30 -17.01
N LYS A 130 9.33 3.77 -17.21
CA LYS A 130 9.99 3.66 -18.50
C LYS A 130 9.84 2.23 -19.00
N GLN A 131 9.25 2.11 -20.18
CA GLN A 131 9.03 0.83 -20.87
C GLN A 131 10.32 -0.01 -21.00
N GLU A 132 11.48 0.62 -21.02
CA GLU A 132 12.81 0.00 -21.06
C GLU A 132 13.16 -0.83 -19.81
N ASN A 133 12.48 -0.60 -18.68
CA ASN A 133 12.71 -1.32 -17.42
C ASN A 133 11.84 -2.59 -17.28
N ILE A 134 10.89 -2.80 -18.18
CA ILE A 134 10.11 -4.03 -18.24
C ILE A 134 10.94 -5.07 -18.99
N PRO A 135 11.06 -6.30 -18.48
CA PRO A 135 11.78 -7.36 -19.18
C PRO A 135 11.34 -7.46 -20.65
N GLY A 136 12.31 -7.55 -21.57
CA GLY A 136 12.05 -7.49 -23.00
C GLY A 136 10.94 -8.44 -23.45
N GLY A 137 10.01 -7.93 -24.26
CA GLY A 137 8.87 -8.68 -24.77
C GLY A 137 7.65 -8.79 -23.85
N VAL A 138 7.71 -8.25 -22.61
CA VAL A 138 6.59 -8.25 -21.66
C VAL A 138 5.87 -6.91 -21.72
N THR A 139 4.55 -6.91 -21.87
CA THR A 139 3.74 -5.67 -21.75
C THR A 139 3.54 -5.26 -20.29
N PRO A 140 3.25 -3.98 -19.98
CA PRO A 140 2.90 -3.56 -18.63
C PRO A 140 1.77 -4.39 -17.99
N ASN A 141 0.75 -4.73 -18.78
CA ASN A 141 -0.35 -5.56 -18.30
C ASN A 141 0.11 -6.98 -17.95
N GLN A 142 0.91 -7.62 -18.79
CA GLN A 142 1.49 -8.95 -18.49
C GLN A 142 2.36 -8.93 -17.24
N TRP A 143 3.12 -7.84 -17.03
CA TRP A 143 3.92 -7.65 -15.82
C TRP A 143 3.03 -7.58 -14.57
N VAL A 144 2.00 -6.73 -14.59
CA VAL A 144 1.03 -6.64 -13.48
C VAL A 144 0.37 -7.99 -13.22
N GLN A 145 -0.06 -8.70 -14.26
CA GLN A 145 -0.66 -10.03 -14.12
C GLN A 145 0.30 -11.05 -13.52
N SER A 146 1.59 -10.99 -13.86
CA SER A 146 2.60 -11.89 -13.28
C SER A 146 2.79 -11.64 -11.77
N ILE A 147 2.80 -10.37 -11.34
CA ILE A 147 2.86 -10.01 -9.92
C ILE A 147 1.60 -10.51 -9.19
N LEU A 148 0.40 -10.22 -9.70
CA LEU A 148 -0.85 -10.69 -9.10
C LEU A 148 -0.93 -12.22 -9.02
N SER A 149 -0.43 -12.91 -10.04
CA SER A 149 -0.35 -14.38 -10.06
C SER A 149 0.62 -14.91 -8.99
N ALA A 150 1.74 -14.21 -8.75
CA ALA A 150 2.66 -14.57 -7.68
C ALA A 150 1.98 -14.47 -6.30
N TYR A 151 1.27 -13.38 -6.01
CA TYR A 151 0.52 -13.22 -4.76
C TYR A 151 -0.60 -14.27 -4.61
N GLY A 152 -1.24 -14.67 -5.68
CA GLY A 152 -2.29 -15.70 -5.69
C GLY A 152 -1.80 -17.15 -5.63
N SER A 153 -0.50 -17.41 -5.47
CA SER A 153 0.12 -18.75 -5.64
C SER A 153 0.26 -19.57 -4.35
N ASP A 154 -0.60 -19.35 -3.35
CA ASP A 154 -0.57 -20.04 -2.06
C ASP A 154 0.81 -19.95 -1.38
N ILE A 155 1.41 -18.77 -1.41
CA ILE A 155 2.71 -18.48 -0.80
C ILE A 155 2.58 -18.42 0.74
N LYS A 156 3.68 -18.70 1.43
CA LYS A 156 3.71 -18.75 2.90
C LYS A 156 3.71 -17.36 3.52
N ALA A 157 4.49 -16.44 2.99
CA ALA A 157 4.62 -15.09 3.51
C ALA A 157 5.24 -14.14 2.46
N ILE A 158 5.15 -12.84 2.73
CA ILE A 158 5.81 -11.79 1.95
C ILE A 158 6.69 -10.96 2.87
N VAL A 159 7.91 -10.67 2.42
CA VAL A 159 8.79 -9.64 3.00
C VAL A 159 8.97 -8.56 1.94
N THR A 160 8.68 -7.30 2.25
CA THR A 160 8.71 -6.25 1.24
C THR A 160 9.09 -4.89 1.81
N SER A 161 9.75 -4.06 0.99
CA SER A 161 9.93 -2.63 1.28
C SER A 161 8.85 -1.75 0.63
N ARG A 162 7.95 -2.36 -0.16
CA ARG A 162 6.96 -1.63 -0.94
C ARG A 162 5.63 -1.50 -0.19
N PHE A 163 5.14 -0.27 -0.06
CA PHE A 163 3.83 -0.03 0.55
C PHE A 163 2.72 -0.85 -0.13
N HIS A 164 2.61 -0.76 -1.47
CA HIS A 164 1.60 -1.54 -2.20
C HIS A 164 1.92 -3.05 -2.24
N GLY A 165 3.17 -3.45 -2.04
CA GLY A 165 3.52 -4.86 -1.82
C GLY A 165 2.84 -5.41 -0.57
N ALA A 166 2.93 -4.68 0.54
CA ALA A 166 2.25 -5.04 1.78
C ALA A 166 0.72 -4.94 1.66
N VAL A 167 0.21 -3.89 1.03
CA VAL A 167 -1.24 -3.71 0.81
C VAL A 167 -1.85 -4.86 0.01
N LEU A 168 -1.16 -5.33 -1.05
CA LEU A 168 -1.60 -6.50 -1.81
C LEU A 168 -1.53 -7.78 -0.96
N ALA A 169 -0.49 -7.96 -0.15
CA ALA A 169 -0.42 -9.10 0.77
C ALA A 169 -1.65 -9.15 1.69
N LEU A 170 -2.04 -8.01 2.28
CA LEU A 170 -3.25 -7.92 3.08
C LEU A 170 -4.52 -8.24 2.25
N ALA A 171 -4.61 -7.75 0.99
CA ALA A 171 -5.73 -8.04 0.11
C ALA A 171 -5.88 -9.54 -0.20
N PHE A 172 -4.77 -10.27 -0.30
CA PHE A 172 -4.73 -11.73 -0.49
C PHE A 172 -4.75 -12.52 0.81
N ASN A 173 -4.81 -11.86 1.97
CA ASN A 173 -4.73 -12.47 3.30
C ASN A 173 -3.45 -13.31 3.49
N ILE A 174 -2.31 -12.75 3.09
CA ILE A 174 -0.98 -13.35 3.20
C ILE A 174 -0.24 -12.68 4.35
N PRO A 175 0.43 -13.43 5.25
CA PRO A 175 1.32 -12.86 6.26
C PRO A 175 2.36 -11.96 5.62
N VAL A 176 2.55 -10.75 6.15
CA VAL A 176 3.50 -9.79 5.59
C VAL A 176 4.37 -9.15 6.65
N LEU A 177 5.65 -9.04 6.31
CA LEU A 177 6.67 -8.28 7.02
C LEU A 177 7.11 -7.11 6.13
N VAL A 178 7.09 -5.91 6.66
CA VAL A 178 7.62 -4.73 5.95
C VAL A 178 9.01 -4.42 6.47
N ALA A 179 10.00 -4.46 5.58
CA ALA A 179 11.41 -4.20 5.90
C ALA A 179 11.92 -3.04 5.06
N LEU A 180 12.30 -1.94 5.70
CA LEU A 180 12.64 -0.66 5.09
C LEU A 180 14.09 -0.29 5.36
N GLU A 181 14.73 0.50 4.48
CA GLU A 181 15.95 1.22 4.82
C GLU A 181 15.69 2.27 5.89
N GLN A 182 14.56 2.98 5.76
CA GLN A 182 14.11 3.99 6.72
C GLN A 182 12.59 4.04 6.76
N LYS A 183 12.01 4.02 7.96
CA LYS A 183 10.57 4.18 8.16
C LYS A 183 10.12 5.58 7.74
N THR A 184 8.97 5.63 7.11
CA THR A 184 8.28 6.88 6.80
C THR A 184 6.84 6.81 7.30
N PHE A 185 6.23 7.98 7.52
CA PHE A 185 4.83 8.08 7.97
C PHE A 185 3.84 7.31 7.09
N ARG A 186 4.19 7.04 5.82
CA ARG A 186 3.34 6.31 4.87
C ARG A 186 3.02 4.88 5.31
N PHE A 187 3.87 4.29 6.15
CA PHE A 187 3.72 2.91 6.63
C PHE A 187 2.98 2.81 7.97
N SER A 188 2.69 3.94 8.65
CA SER A 188 2.11 3.96 9.99
C SER A 188 0.78 3.18 10.11
N TRP A 189 -0.04 3.18 9.06
CA TRP A 189 -1.26 2.38 9.04
C TRP A 189 -0.97 0.87 9.01
N LEU A 190 0.09 0.44 8.30
CA LEU A 190 0.47 -0.98 8.20
C LEU A 190 0.98 -1.56 9.52
N GLU A 191 1.50 -0.74 10.43
CA GLU A 191 1.95 -1.18 11.76
C GLU A 191 0.81 -1.81 12.59
N ASN A 192 -0.44 -1.54 12.26
CA ASN A 192 -1.58 -2.19 12.89
C ASN A 192 -1.81 -3.64 12.41
N TYR A 193 -1.19 -4.05 11.29
CA TYR A 193 -1.50 -5.32 10.60
C TYR A 193 -0.26 -6.12 10.21
N SER A 194 0.92 -5.60 10.45
CA SER A 194 2.18 -6.26 10.12
C SER A 194 3.31 -5.70 10.98
N GLN A 195 4.37 -6.48 11.14
CA GLN A 195 5.61 -5.95 11.67
C GLN A 195 6.23 -5.04 10.60
N VAL A 196 6.53 -3.78 10.97
CA VAL A 196 7.21 -2.80 10.13
C VAL A 196 8.53 -2.45 10.81
N VAL A 197 9.65 -2.80 10.20
CA VAL A 197 11.01 -2.59 10.73
C VAL A 197 11.84 -1.78 9.75
N GLU A 198 12.85 -1.08 10.28
CA GLU A 198 13.83 -0.37 9.48
C GLU A 198 15.26 -0.86 9.73
N ASP A 199 16.20 -0.38 8.93
CA ASP A 199 17.61 -0.73 9.10
C ASP A 199 18.07 -0.38 10.52
N GLY A 200 18.78 -1.32 11.16
CA GLY A 200 19.11 -1.26 12.60
C GLY A 200 18.11 -1.96 13.53
N GLU A 201 16.93 -2.35 13.04
CA GLU A 201 15.92 -3.13 13.80
C GLU A 201 15.74 -4.56 13.28
N PHE A 202 16.48 -4.98 12.24
CA PHE A 202 16.27 -6.28 11.58
C PHE A 202 16.60 -7.51 12.46
N ASP A 203 17.32 -7.33 13.55
CA ASP A 203 17.58 -8.36 14.56
C ASP A 203 16.32 -8.68 15.40
N SER A 204 15.34 -7.76 15.45
CA SER A 204 14.08 -7.91 16.18
C SER A 204 12.98 -8.61 15.36
N ILE A 205 13.24 -9.02 14.12
CA ILE A 205 12.21 -9.57 13.24
C ILE A 205 11.70 -10.91 13.75
N ASP A 206 10.38 -11.01 13.88
CA ASP A 206 9.70 -12.30 14.09
C ASP A 206 9.50 -13.02 12.75
N TRP A 207 10.40 -13.97 12.48
CA TRP A 207 10.38 -14.80 11.28
C TRP A 207 9.34 -15.93 11.31
N SER A 208 8.46 -15.97 12.31
CA SER A 208 7.33 -16.91 12.34
C SER A 208 6.20 -16.48 11.41
N PHE A 209 6.21 -15.20 10.96
CA PHE A 209 5.19 -14.60 10.13
C PHE A 209 3.79 -14.73 10.73
N PRO A 210 3.51 -14.12 11.89
CA PRO A 210 2.19 -14.19 12.50
C PRO A 210 1.14 -13.63 11.55
N MET A 211 0.04 -14.36 11.41
CA MET A 211 -1.10 -13.92 10.62
C MET A 211 -1.91 -12.93 11.44
N HIS A 212 -2.10 -11.73 10.92
CA HIS A 212 -3.08 -10.80 11.47
C HIS A 212 -4.44 -11.03 10.81
N ASP A 213 -5.51 -11.10 11.59
CA ASP A 213 -6.88 -11.28 11.04
C ASP A 213 -7.34 -9.98 10.36
N TYR A 214 -6.83 -9.77 9.15
CA TYR A 214 -7.21 -8.63 8.33
C TYR A 214 -8.60 -8.78 7.70
N ALA A 215 -9.17 -9.99 7.66
CA ALA A 215 -10.48 -10.25 7.08
C ALA A 215 -11.59 -9.51 7.83
N VAL A 216 -11.48 -9.37 9.15
CA VAL A 216 -12.42 -8.57 9.96
C VAL A 216 -12.34 -7.10 9.58
N VAL A 217 -11.13 -6.57 9.44
CA VAL A 217 -10.91 -5.17 9.04
C VAL A 217 -11.45 -4.91 7.64
N GLN A 218 -11.19 -5.80 6.69
CA GLN A 218 -11.73 -5.70 5.34
C GLN A 218 -13.28 -5.67 5.33
N ARG A 219 -13.90 -6.47 6.18
CA ARG A 219 -15.36 -6.49 6.30
C ARG A 219 -15.88 -5.16 6.81
N ASN A 220 -15.34 -4.69 7.95
CA ASN A 220 -15.75 -3.43 8.56
C ASN A 220 -15.54 -2.23 7.61
N MET A 221 -14.41 -2.20 6.89
CA MET A 221 -14.15 -1.12 5.94
C MET A 221 -15.11 -1.13 4.74
N ARG A 222 -15.55 -2.32 4.27
CA ARG A 222 -16.53 -2.43 3.19
C ARG A 222 -17.94 -1.99 3.61
N GLU A 223 -18.26 -2.09 4.90
CA GLU A 223 -19.51 -1.60 5.45
C GLU A 223 -19.54 -0.08 5.63
N LEU A 224 -18.36 0.56 5.66
CA LEU A 224 -18.20 2.03 5.75
C LEU A 224 -18.16 2.72 4.37
N CYS A 225 -17.95 1.99 3.29
CA CYS A 225 -17.92 2.49 1.91
C CYS A 225 -19.20 2.14 1.14
#